data_9427e4f53701a1a6ccaca22c13a777ae
#
_entry.id   9427e4f53701a1a6ccaca22c13a777ae
#
_cell.length_a   1.000
_cell.length_b   1.000
_cell.length_c   1.000
_cell.angle_alpha   90.00
_cell.angle_beta   90.00
_cell.angle_gamma   90.00
#
_symmetry.space_group_name_H-M   'P 1'
#
loop_
_entity.id
_entity.type
_entity.pdbx_description
1 polymer ?
#
loop_
_entity_poly.entity_id
_entity_poly.type
_entity_poly.pdbx_seq_one_letter_code
_entity_poly.pdbx_strand_id
1 'polypeptide(L)'
;MTTMTLKKKKISLVLHSIMCVMGGFMGGYAIFCRMSNFGNAQTANLIEIITGIVGRNFFDVMLRLIGLGIYVFAIVLCVVLRLKTGINLNAYAIMVDGAGLILLPLIPTHINPIIGILPIFFMMSTQWSVFHGVGRFNSSTIFSTRSEEHTSELQSRGLISYAVFCLKK
;
A
#
# COMPACT_ATOMS: atom_id res chain seq x y z
N MET A 1 13.76 26.05 22.62
CA MET A 1 13.22 25.72 21.29
C MET A 1 13.54 24.30 20.81
N THR A 2 14.62 23.67 21.25
CA THR A 2 15.15 22.37 20.78
C THR A 2 14.38 21.14 21.28
N THR A 3 13.86 21.14 22.50
CA THR A 3 13.18 19.98 23.13
C THR A 3 11.80 19.69 22.54
N MET A 4 11.04 20.71 22.16
CA MET A 4 9.72 20.55 21.51
C MET A 4 9.84 19.92 20.11
N THR A 5 10.87 20.29 19.37
CA THR A 5 11.14 19.72 18.03
C THR A 5 11.56 18.25 18.12
N LEU A 6 12.35 17.87 19.12
CA LEU A 6 12.76 16.48 19.37
C LEU A 6 11.58 15.60 19.77
N LYS A 7 10.68 16.09 20.62
CA LYS A 7 9.47 15.36 21.04
C LYS A 7 8.51 15.11 19.84
N LYS A 8 8.28 16.14 19.00
CA LYS A 8 7.48 15.98 17.79
C LYS A 8 8.08 14.95 16.81
N LYS A 9 9.40 14.97 16.65
CA LYS A 9 10.11 14.05 15.77
C LYS A 9 10.02 12.60 16.26
N LYS A 10 10.12 12.38 17.58
CA LYS A 10 9.96 11.07 18.21
C LYS A 10 8.55 10.53 18.05
N ILE A 11 7.52 11.36 18.27
CA ILE A 11 6.12 10.98 18.08
C ILE A 11 5.85 10.61 16.62
N SER A 12 6.35 11.39 15.67
CA SER A 12 6.19 11.10 14.24
C SER A 12 6.86 9.78 13.83
N LEU A 13 8.04 9.48 14.38
CA LEU A 13 8.73 8.22 14.14
C LEU A 13 7.95 7.01 14.69
N VAL A 14 7.47 7.11 15.93
CA VAL A 14 6.67 6.04 16.55
C VAL A 14 5.39 5.80 15.75
N LEU A 15 4.70 6.87 15.37
CA LEU A 15 3.49 6.77 14.55
C LEU A 15 3.78 6.08 13.21
N HIS A 16 4.85 6.50 12.52
CA HIS A 16 5.27 5.88 11.27
C HIS A 16 5.57 4.39 11.44
N SER A 17 6.27 4.01 12.52
CA SER A 17 6.56 2.59 12.81
C SER A 17 5.29 1.77 13.06
N ILE A 18 4.32 2.33 13.78
CA ILE A 18 3.01 1.67 13.99
C ILE A 18 2.30 1.48 12.65
N MET A 19 2.29 2.49 11.79
CA MET A 19 1.67 2.40 10.48
C MET A 19 2.38 1.39 9.56
N CYS A 20 3.71 1.22 9.69
CA CYS A 20 4.43 0.14 9.00
C CYS A 20 3.97 -1.26 9.46
N VAL A 21 3.78 -1.45 10.77
CA VAL A 21 3.24 -2.72 11.31
C VAL A 21 1.83 -2.97 10.78
N MET A 22 1.01 -1.94 10.72
CA MET A 22 -0.33 -2.02 10.14
C MET A 22 -0.31 -2.42 8.66
N GLY A 23 0.54 -1.79 7.86
CA GLY A 23 0.72 -2.15 6.45
C GLY A 23 1.20 -3.60 6.28
N GLY A 24 2.13 -4.05 7.13
CA GLY A 24 2.56 -5.45 7.18
C GLY A 24 1.45 -6.42 7.55
N PHE A 25 0.61 -6.07 8.53
CA PHE A 25 -0.56 -6.86 8.90
C PHE A 25 -1.56 -7.01 7.74
N MET A 26 -1.87 -5.92 7.04
CA MET A 26 -2.75 -5.94 5.87
C MET A 26 -2.18 -6.83 4.76
N GLY A 27 -0.86 -6.77 4.53
CA GLY A 27 -0.17 -7.66 3.60
C GLY A 27 -0.27 -9.13 4.01
N GLY A 28 -0.04 -9.44 5.29
CA GLY A 28 -0.21 -10.78 5.85
C GLY A 28 -1.64 -11.31 5.70
N TYR A 29 -2.63 -10.48 6.01
CA TYR A 29 -4.04 -10.82 5.80
C TYR A 29 -4.34 -11.15 4.33
N ALA A 30 -3.80 -10.38 3.39
CA ALA A 30 -3.96 -10.62 1.96
C ALA A 30 -3.38 -11.99 1.55
N ILE A 31 -2.21 -12.35 2.08
CA ILE A 31 -1.56 -13.65 1.81
C ILE A 31 -2.39 -14.81 2.37
N PHE A 32 -2.69 -14.77 3.67
CA PHE A 32 -3.29 -15.91 4.37
C PHE A 32 -4.80 -16.06 4.13
N CYS A 33 -5.52 -14.95 4.00
CA CYS A 33 -6.98 -14.96 3.95
C CYS A 33 -7.55 -14.69 2.55
N ARG A 34 -6.75 -14.13 1.63
CA ARG A 34 -7.25 -13.63 0.34
C ARG A 34 -6.43 -14.08 -0.87
N MET A 35 -5.79 -15.25 -0.78
CA MET A 35 -5.04 -15.89 -1.88
C MET A 35 -4.01 -14.95 -2.52
N SER A 36 -3.26 -14.21 -1.71
CA SER A 36 -2.23 -13.25 -2.16
C SER A 36 -2.73 -12.13 -3.06
N ASN A 37 -4.02 -11.77 -2.98
CA ASN A 37 -4.53 -10.56 -3.64
C ASN A 37 -4.15 -9.33 -2.80
N PHE A 38 -3.31 -8.46 -3.35
CA PHE A 38 -2.79 -7.29 -2.63
C PHE A 38 -3.54 -6.01 -3.01
N GLY A 39 -3.99 -5.25 -2.00
CA GLY A 39 -4.63 -3.95 -2.22
C GLY A 39 -3.67 -2.82 -2.57
N ASN A 40 -2.38 -3.00 -2.35
CA ASN A 40 -1.32 -2.00 -2.55
C ASN A 40 -0.47 -2.24 -3.81
N ALA A 41 -0.38 -3.48 -4.31
CA ALA A 41 0.42 -3.84 -5.48
C ALA A 41 -0.36 -3.56 -6.78
N GLN A 42 -0.46 -2.30 -7.17
CA GLN A 42 -1.26 -1.89 -8.33
C GLN A 42 -0.75 -2.47 -9.64
N THR A 43 0.55 -2.64 -9.82
CA THR A 43 1.12 -3.29 -11.01
C THR A 43 0.68 -4.74 -11.10
N ALA A 44 0.67 -5.49 -9.99
CA ALA A 44 0.16 -6.86 -9.98
C ALA A 44 -1.34 -6.88 -10.34
N ASN A 45 -2.14 -5.97 -9.80
CA ASN A 45 -3.55 -5.87 -10.13
C ASN A 45 -3.79 -5.55 -11.63
N LEU A 46 -2.94 -4.71 -12.25
CA LEU A 46 -3.02 -4.41 -13.69
C LEU A 46 -2.64 -5.63 -14.53
N ILE A 47 -1.63 -6.39 -14.15
CA ILE A 47 -1.25 -7.64 -14.81
C ILE A 47 -2.41 -8.63 -14.75
N GLU A 48 -3.02 -8.79 -13.58
CA GLU A 48 -4.17 -9.67 -13.39
C GLU A 48 -5.42 -9.22 -14.17
N ILE A 49 -5.62 -7.93 -14.38
CA ILE A 49 -6.67 -7.41 -15.27
C ILE A 49 -6.40 -7.86 -16.71
N ILE A 50 -5.18 -7.69 -17.21
CA ILE A 50 -4.79 -8.07 -18.58
C ILE A 50 -4.93 -9.59 -18.75
N THR A 51 -4.40 -10.39 -17.84
CA THR A 51 -4.49 -11.85 -17.88
C THR A 51 -5.93 -12.33 -17.77
N GLY A 52 -6.76 -11.67 -16.96
CA GLY A 52 -8.19 -11.95 -16.85
C GLY A 52 -8.96 -11.67 -18.14
N ILE A 53 -8.61 -10.61 -18.86
CA ILE A 53 -9.20 -10.31 -20.19
C ILE A 53 -8.85 -11.42 -21.20
N VAL A 54 -7.58 -11.82 -21.25
CA VAL A 54 -7.11 -12.89 -22.14
C VAL A 54 -7.75 -14.23 -21.75
N GLY A 55 -7.84 -14.53 -20.46
CA GLY A 55 -8.49 -15.73 -19.91
C GLY A 55 -10.01 -15.69 -19.91
N ARG A 56 -10.64 -14.61 -20.40
CA ARG A 56 -12.09 -14.39 -20.44
C ARG A 56 -12.78 -14.45 -19.08
N ASN A 57 -12.06 -14.16 -17.99
CA ASN A 57 -12.62 -14.05 -16.65
C ASN A 57 -13.07 -12.62 -16.36
N PHE A 58 -14.10 -12.17 -17.06
CA PHE A 58 -14.57 -10.79 -16.99
C PHE A 58 -15.11 -10.38 -15.61
N PHE A 59 -15.57 -11.33 -14.81
CA PHE A 59 -16.06 -11.05 -13.46
C PHE A 59 -14.91 -10.57 -12.54
N ASP A 60 -13.81 -11.29 -12.52
CA ASP A 60 -12.63 -10.90 -11.71
C ASP A 60 -11.99 -9.60 -12.23
N VAL A 61 -11.95 -9.41 -13.56
CA VAL A 61 -11.52 -8.15 -14.18
C VAL A 61 -12.34 -6.98 -13.67
N MET A 62 -13.68 -7.10 -13.66
CA MET A 62 -14.58 -6.05 -13.20
C MET A 62 -14.36 -5.73 -11.71
N LEU A 63 -14.19 -6.75 -10.86
CA LEU A 63 -13.91 -6.57 -9.45
C LEU A 63 -12.57 -5.84 -9.21
N ARG A 64 -11.52 -6.17 -9.98
CA ARG A 64 -10.23 -5.49 -9.90
C ARG A 64 -10.31 -4.03 -10.38
N LEU A 65 -11.09 -3.75 -11.42
CA LEU A 65 -11.35 -2.38 -11.87
C LEU A 65 -12.09 -1.57 -10.79
N ILE A 66 -13.05 -2.18 -10.09
CA ILE A 66 -13.71 -1.55 -8.94
C ILE A 66 -12.69 -1.26 -7.83
N GLY A 67 -11.81 -2.21 -7.51
CA GLY A 67 -10.74 -2.03 -6.54
C GLY A 67 -9.80 -0.87 -6.91
N LEU A 68 -9.39 -0.80 -8.18
CA LEU A 68 -8.58 0.31 -8.70
C LEU A 68 -9.32 1.65 -8.57
N GLY A 69 -10.62 1.68 -8.88
CA GLY A 69 -11.48 2.86 -8.71
C GLY A 69 -11.54 3.31 -7.25
N ILE A 70 -11.70 2.39 -6.31
CA ILE A 70 -11.67 2.67 -4.85
C ILE A 70 -10.30 3.23 -4.45
N TYR A 71 -9.22 2.67 -4.97
CA TYR A 71 -7.86 3.13 -4.69
C TYR A 71 -7.65 4.57 -5.14
N VAL A 72 -8.01 4.89 -6.38
CA VAL A 72 -7.92 6.25 -6.93
C VAL A 72 -8.82 7.21 -6.17
N PHE A 73 -10.05 6.80 -5.87
CA PHE A 73 -11.00 7.61 -5.10
C PHE A 73 -10.44 8.00 -3.72
N ALA A 74 -9.82 7.07 -3.00
CA ALA A 74 -9.24 7.37 -1.70
C ALA A 74 -8.07 8.36 -1.78
N ILE A 75 -7.22 8.26 -2.83
CA ILE A 75 -6.15 9.24 -3.07
C ILE A 75 -6.75 10.63 -3.31
N VAL A 76 -7.71 10.74 -4.23
CA VAL A 76 -8.38 12.01 -4.54
C VAL A 76 -9.05 12.60 -3.30
N LEU A 77 -9.72 11.75 -2.51
CA LEU A 77 -10.34 12.16 -1.26
C LEU A 77 -9.32 12.75 -0.28
N CYS A 78 -8.17 12.11 -0.09
CA CYS A 78 -7.08 12.63 0.75
C CYS A 78 -6.58 13.99 0.26
N VAL A 79 -6.43 14.18 -1.06
CA VAL A 79 -6.02 15.47 -1.65
C VAL A 79 -7.09 16.54 -1.40
N VAL A 80 -8.35 16.24 -1.63
CA VAL A 80 -9.47 17.17 -1.41
C VAL A 80 -9.58 17.57 0.07
N LEU A 81 -9.47 16.60 0.98
CA LEU A 81 -9.49 16.85 2.43
C LEU A 81 -8.32 17.76 2.83
N ARG A 82 -7.13 17.54 2.28
CA ARG A 82 -5.95 18.39 2.52
C ARG A 82 -6.16 19.82 2.09
N LEU A 83 -6.79 20.02 0.93
CA LEU A 83 -6.96 21.34 0.34
C LEU A 83 -8.16 22.13 0.92
N LYS A 84 -9.25 21.45 1.28
CA LYS A 84 -10.50 22.12 1.62
C LYS A 84 -10.81 22.20 3.11
N THR A 85 -10.32 21.28 3.94
CA THR A 85 -10.86 21.11 5.31
C THR A 85 -9.85 21.36 6.42
N GLY A 86 -8.56 21.45 6.16
CA GLY A 86 -7.54 21.61 7.21
C GLY A 86 -7.51 20.49 8.27
N ILE A 87 -8.20 19.35 8.01
CA ILE A 87 -8.27 18.19 8.90
C ILE A 87 -6.88 17.59 9.08
N ASN A 88 -6.60 17.07 10.27
CA ASN A 88 -5.40 16.30 10.54
C ASN A 88 -5.49 14.95 9.79
N LEU A 89 -4.82 14.87 8.64
CA LEU A 89 -4.83 13.67 7.78
C LEU A 89 -4.25 12.44 8.48
N ASN A 90 -3.31 12.60 9.42
CA ASN A 90 -2.79 11.47 10.18
C ASN A 90 -3.88 10.84 11.05
N ALA A 91 -4.69 11.68 11.72
CA ALA A 91 -5.83 11.20 12.50
C ALA A 91 -6.89 10.54 11.60
N TYR A 92 -7.17 11.13 10.44
CA TYR A 92 -8.08 10.55 9.44
C TYR A 92 -7.62 9.15 9.00
N ALA A 93 -6.34 8.99 8.61
CA ALA A 93 -5.81 7.70 8.17
C ALA A 93 -5.86 6.64 9.29
N ILE A 94 -5.53 7.01 10.53
CA ILE A 94 -5.63 6.12 11.69
C ILE A 94 -7.08 5.66 11.92
N MET A 95 -8.05 6.57 11.78
CA MET A 95 -9.46 6.22 11.91
C MET A 95 -9.93 5.29 10.80
N VAL A 96 -9.51 5.54 9.56
CA VAL A 96 -9.81 4.68 8.41
C VAL A 96 -9.25 3.28 8.62
N ASP A 97 -7.98 3.17 9.02
CA ASP A 97 -7.33 1.89 9.26
C ASP A 97 -7.98 1.15 10.46
N GLY A 98 -8.27 1.87 11.54
CA GLY A 98 -8.98 1.30 12.69
C GLY A 98 -10.37 0.78 12.34
N ALA A 99 -11.16 1.55 11.59
CA ALA A 99 -12.46 1.12 11.10
C ALA A 99 -12.36 -0.09 10.16
N GLY A 100 -11.36 -0.08 9.27
CA GLY A 100 -11.09 -1.19 8.36
C GLY A 100 -10.72 -2.48 9.10
N LEU A 101 -9.89 -2.40 10.16
CA LEU A 101 -9.54 -3.56 10.99
C LEU A 101 -10.76 -4.19 11.68
N ILE A 102 -11.73 -3.38 12.08
CA ILE A 102 -12.99 -3.88 12.66
C ILE A 102 -13.86 -4.52 11.58
N LEU A 103 -13.84 -3.98 10.37
CA LEU A 103 -14.64 -4.47 9.25
C LEU A 103 -14.09 -5.77 8.65
N LEU A 104 -12.77 -5.92 8.54
CA LEU A 104 -12.14 -7.09 7.90
C LEU A 104 -12.57 -8.45 8.48
N PRO A 105 -12.65 -8.66 9.82
CA PRO A 105 -13.10 -9.92 10.38
C PRO A 105 -14.58 -10.24 10.12
N LEU A 106 -15.40 -9.21 9.83
CA LEU A 106 -16.82 -9.39 9.52
C LEU A 106 -17.04 -9.90 8.09
N ILE A 107 -16.02 -9.83 7.24
CA ILE A 107 -16.11 -10.28 5.85
C ILE A 107 -15.78 -11.78 5.80
N PRO A 108 -16.74 -12.65 5.43
CA PRO A 108 -16.50 -14.09 5.39
C PRO A 108 -15.37 -14.47 4.44
N THR A 109 -14.61 -15.51 4.81
CA THR A 109 -13.48 -15.99 4.00
C THR A 109 -13.90 -16.79 2.77
N HIS A 110 -15.15 -17.29 2.74
CA HIS A 110 -15.69 -18.09 1.64
C HIS A 110 -16.17 -17.28 0.43
N ILE A 111 -16.25 -15.94 0.55
CA ILE A 111 -16.58 -15.08 -0.59
C ILE A 111 -15.38 -14.90 -1.52
N ASN A 112 -15.64 -14.43 -2.75
CA ASN A 112 -14.57 -14.13 -3.71
C ASN A 112 -13.45 -13.31 -3.03
N PRO A 113 -12.18 -13.78 -3.12
CA PRO A 113 -11.04 -13.12 -2.47
C PRO A 113 -10.89 -11.64 -2.82
N ILE A 114 -11.22 -11.25 -4.07
CA ILE A 114 -11.11 -9.86 -4.54
C ILE A 114 -12.15 -8.98 -3.84
N ILE A 115 -13.37 -9.47 -3.62
CA ILE A 115 -14.40 -8.73 -2.88
C ILE A 115 -13.92 -8.49 -1.43
N GLY A 116 -13.34 -9.51 -0.81
CA GLY A 116 -12.86 -9.41 0.56
C GLY A 116 -11.69 -8.45 0.76
N ILE A 117 -10.98 -8.06 -0.31
CA ILE A 117 -9.86 -7.12 -0.23
C ILE A 117 -10.26 -5.67 -0.58
N LEU A 118 -11.47 -5.42 -1.08
CA LEU A 118 -11.91 -4.07 -1.46
C LEU A 118 -11.72 -3.02 -0.35
N PRO A 119 -12.02 -3.27 0.93
CA PRO A 119 -11.73 -2.31 1.99
C PRO A 119 -10.24 -2.00 2.13
N ILE A 120 -9.37 -2.98 1.89
CA ILE A 120 -7.92 -2.81 1.96
C ILE A 120 -7.40 -1.88 0.86
N PHE A 121 -8.02 -1.88 -0.34
CA PHE A 121 -7.69 -0.88 -1.37
C PHE A 121 -7.87 0.54 -0.85
N PHE A 122 -8.95 0.82 -0.12
CA PHE A 122 -9.21 2.12 0.46
C PHE A 122 -8.25 2.46 1.60
N MET A 123 -8.03 1.53 2.52
CA MET A 123 -7.12 1.70 3.67
C MET A 123 -5.69 1.98 3.21
N MET A 124 -5.14 1.11 2.35
CA MET A 124 -3.76 1.22 1.89
C MET A 124 -3.51 2.45 1.04
N SER A 125 -4.43 2.85 0.16
CA SER A 125 -4.30 4.09 -0.62
C SER A 125 -4.37 5.34 0.26
N THR A 126 -5.21 5.33 1.29
CA THR A 126 -5.26 6.40 2.31
C THR A 126 -3.95 6.47 3.08
N GLN A 127 -3.45 5.34 3.58
CA GLN A 127 -2.18 5.26 4.29
C GLN A 127 -1.00 5.70 3.42
N TRP A 128 -0.97 5.27 2.17
CA TRP A 128 0.06 5.67 1.20
C TRP A 128 0.02 7.17 0.92
N SER A 129 -1.17 7.77 0.82
CA SER A 129 -1.34 9.20 0.56
C SER A 129 -0.93 10.10 1.72
N VAL A 130 -0.96 9.57 2.96
CA VAL A 130 -0.71 10.34 4.18
C VAL A 130 0.68 10.12 4.74
N PHE A 131 1.18 8.88 4.73
CA PHE A 131 2.46 8.50 5.36
C PHE A 131 3.55 8.24 4.31
N HIS A 132 4.18 9.32 3.81
CA HIS A 132 5.24 9.25 2.79
C HIS A 132 6.65 9.10 3.38
N GLY A 133 6.81 9.20 4.70
CA GLY A 133 8.10 9.14 5.39
C GLY A 133 8.20 10.07 6.59
N VAL A 134 9.33 10.02 7.29
CA VAL A 134 9.60 10.83 8.48
C VAL A 134 10.92 11.56 8.35
N GLY A 135 10.89 12.90 8.39
CA GLY A 135 12.07 13.76 8.35
C GLY A 135 12.86 13.64 7.05
N ARG A 136 14.11 13.11 7.13
CA ARG A 136 14.97 12.88 5.96
C ARG A 136 14.75 11.50 5.30
N PHE A 137 14.02 10.61 5.97
CA PHE A 137 13.77 9.26 5.47
C PHE A 137 12.46 9.24 4.68
N ASN A 138 12.59 9.06 3.38
CA ASN A 138 11.44 8.84 2.49
C ASN A 138 11.19 7.33 2.44
N SER A 139 10.43 6.83 3.41
CA SER A 139 10.07 5.42 3.53
C SER A 139 8.56 5.29 3.53
N SER A 140 8.03 4.47 2.63
CA SER A 140 6.61 4.15 2.62
C SER A 140 6.27 3.24 3.81
N THR A 141 5.10 3.45 4.41
CA THR A 141 4.56 2.58 5.48
C THR A 141 3.95 1.31 4.93
N ILE A 142 3.68 1.26 3.64
CA ILE A 142 3.15 0.09 2.94
C ILE A 142 4.11 -0.31 1.82
N PHE A 143 4.15 -1.60 1.55
CA PHE A 143 4.79 -2.14 0.37
C PHE A 143 4.11 -1.56 -0.88
N SER A 144 4.88 -0.97 -1.77
CA SER A 144 4.38 -0.43 -3.04
C SER A 144 5.30 -0.87 -4.16
N THR A 145 4.78 -0.93 -5.36
CA THR A 145 5.50 -1.33 -6.57
C THR A 145 6.78 -0.52 -6.79
N ARG A 146 6.79 0.76 -6.35
CA ARG A 146 7.97 1.62 -6.47
C ARG A 146 9.16 1.11 -5.63
N SER A 147 8.89 0.48 -4.49
CA SER A 147 9.94 -0.14 -3.66
C SER A 147 10.51 -1.39 -4.32
N GLU A 148 9.69 -2.16 -5.04
CA GLU A 148 10.13 -3.32 -5.82
C GLU A 148 11.00 -2.90 -7.01
N GLU A 149 10.60 -1.84 -7.71
CA GLU A 149 11.33 -1.33 -8.87
C GLU A 149 12.75 -0.89 -8.48
N HIS A 150 12.92 -0.15 -7.38
CA HIS A 150 14.24 0.20 -6.87
C HIS A 150 15.07 -1.00 -6.42
N THR A 151 14.44 -2.01 -5.81
CA THR A 151 15.15 -3.21 -5.37
C THR A 151 15.58 -4.05 -6.59
N SER A 152 14.73 -4.19 -7.60
CA SER A 152 15.06 -4.90 -8.83
C SER A 152 16.13 -4.18 -9.67
N GLU A 153 16.12 -2.85 -9.72
CA GLU A 153 17.19 -2.06 -10.35
C GLU A 153 18.54 -2.23 -9.64
N LEU A 154 18.57 -2.24 -8.31
CA LEU A 154 19.77 -2.49 -7.55
C LEU A 154 20.31 -3.91 -7.76
N GLN A 155 19.41 -4.91 -7.83
CA GLN A 155 19.78 -6.29 -8.12
C GLN A 155 20.28 -6.45 -9.55
N SER A 156 19.64 -5.82 -10.54
CA SER A 156 20.09 -5.87 -11.93
C SER A 156 21.45 -5.20 -12.11
N ARG A 157 21.69 -4.06 -11.44
CA ARG A 157 23.02 -3.41 -11.44
C ARG A 157 24.07 -4.26 -10.75
N GLY A 158 23.74 -4.94 -9.66
CA GLY A 158 24.62 -5.89 -8.98
C GLY A 158 25.00 -7.07 -9.88
N LEU A 159 24.04 -7.67 -10.58
CA LEU A 159 24.27 -8.77 -11.53
C LEU A 159 25.10 -8.33 -12.74
N ILE A 160 24.83 -7.13 -13.27
CA ILE A 160 25.63 -6.58 -14.40
C ILE A 160 27.07 -6.31 -13.93
N SER A 161 27.26 -5.75 -12.73
CA SER A 161 28.58 -5.54 -12.15
C SER A 161 29.35 -6.85 -11.98
N TYR A 162 28.66 -7.91 -11.54
CA TYR A 162 29.27 -9.24 -11.38
C TYR A 162 29.62 -9.87 -12.72
N ALA A 163 28.75 -9.74 -13.73
CA ALA A 163 29.00 -10.23 -15.09
C ALA A 163 30.19 -9.50 -15.73
N VAL A 164 30.29 -8.18 -15.59
CA VAL A 164 31.44 -7.38 -16.08
C VAL A 164 32.73 -7.76 -15.37
N PHE A 165 32.67 -8.07 -14.06
CA PHE A 165 33.86 -8.54 -13.33
C PHE A 165 34.33 -9.93 -13.78
N CYS A 166 33.41 -10.84 -14.10
CA CYS A 166 33.72 -12.17 -14.60
C CYS A 166 34.28 -12.15 -16.05
N LEU A 167 33.87 -11.17 -16.86
CA LEU A 167 34.37 -11.02 -18.26
C LEU A 167 35.74 -10.36 -18.34
N LYS A 168 36.23 -9.75 -17.25
CA LYS A 168 37.53 -9.04 -17.20
C LYS A 168 38.69 -9.92 -16.70
N LYS A 169 38.47 -11.22 -16.53
CA LYS A 169 39.43 -12.24 -16.17
C LYS A 169 39.76 -13.13 -17.37
#